data_f6dfe3c1962bcf980fd12ff856ebe305
#
_entry.id   f6dfe3c1962bcf980fd12ff856ebe305
#
_cell.length_a   1.000
_cell.length_b   1.000
_cell.length_c   1.000
_cell.angle_alpha   90.00
_cell.angle_beta   90.00
_cell.angle_gamma   90.00
#
_symmetry.space_group_name_H-M   'P 1'
#
loop_
_entity.id
_entity.type
_entity.pdbx_description
1 polymer ?
#
loop_
_entity_poly.entity_id
_entity_poly.type
_entity_poly.pdbx_seq_one_letter_code
_entity_poly.pdbx_strand_id
1 'polypeptide(L)'
;MLSRLPHWALLAVLCFPCLLHAESPVEPVRMGCGIMTFDTVPGWGLRPNGQSAIGPTHGSVVIDQAGNIYTSARAGVFVFSPAGKVIHSYLGGDYTNLHDMEIREEDGQEFIYGARNQDAEGIKFNAHSGEVVLRLPYPEESGLGAIQFNPTAITVAPNVDIFLSNGYASNHIFRYDQAGKYLSHFGKKGNGLKEFNTAHGMTLDTRYDPVRLLICDRNHQPKGRLLHYSLDGEFIEEVITGLGMPTAVAIQGDYVSVPDLHGRLVILDKSNTIMAVLGHNPDPAKRANFNVPQGEWIEGIFSGTHGSYWDADGNLYVQDWNVDGRIMKLVRVQ
;
A
#
# COMPACT_ATOMS: atom_id res chain seq x y z
N MET A 1 -51.24 -76.49 6.92
CA MET A 1 -50.29 -75.65 7.60
C MET A 1 -49.25 -75.15 6.59
N LEU A 2 -49.40 -73.89 6.12
CA LEU A 2 -48.53 -73.26 5.13
C LEU A 2 -47.62 -72.29 5.87
N SER A 3 -46.31 -72.55 5.88
CA SER A 3 -45.30 -71.72 6.45
C SER A 3 -44.93 -70.61 5.48
N ARG A 4 -45.07 -69.35 5.89
CA ARG A 4 -44.62 -68.16 5.14
C ARG A 4 -43.15 -67.89 5.44
N LEU A 5 -42.33 -67.78 4.39
CA LEU A 5 -40.95 -67.28 4.42
C LEU A 5 -40.95 -65.75 4.37
N PRO A 6 -40.07 -65.04 5.13
CA PRO A 6 -39.96 -63.58 5.02
C PRO A 6 -39.05 -63.15 3.86
N HIS A 7 -39.51 -62.17 3.11
CA HIS A 7 -38.72 -61.49 2.08
C HIS A 7 -37.78 -60.47 2.70
N TRP A 8 -36.48 -60.65 2.56
CA TRP A 8 -35.45 -59.66 2.89
C TRP A 8 -35.28 -58.74 1.67
N ALA A 9 -35.68 -57.49 1.78
CA ALA A 9 -35.37 -56.46 0.80
C ALA A 9 -33.93 -55.96 1.03
N LEU A 10 -33.03 -56.24 0.06
CA LEU A 10 -31.68 -55.66 0.05
C LEU A 10 -31.81 -54.20 -0.40
N LEU A 11 -31.55 -53.24 0.47
CA LEU A 11 -31.37 -51.83 0.15
C LEU A 11 -29.95 -51.66 -0.39
N ALA A 12 -29.79 -51.52 -1.70
CA ALA A 12 -28.50 -51.11 -2.31
C ALA A 12 -28.31 -49.62 -2.08
N VAL A 13 -27.40 -49.24 -1.19
CA VAL A 13 -26.93 -47.86 -1.04
C VAL A 13 -25.98 -47.55 -2.17
N LEU A 14 -26.46 -46.80 -3.16
CA LEU A 14 -25.64 -46.22 -4.22
C LEU A 14 -24.83 -45.07 -3.63
N CYS A 15 -23.56 -45.34 -3.26
CA CYS A 15 -22.57 -44.30 -2.99
C CYS A 15 -22.17 -43.64 -4.33
N PHE A 16 -22.68 -42.44 -4.59
CA PHE A 16 -22.13 -41.57 -5.63
C PHE A 16 -20.77 -41.05 -5.15
N PRO A 17 -19.69 -41.27 -5.90
CA PRO A 17 -18.44 -40.59 -5.58
C PRO A 17 -18.66 -39.09 -5.84
N CYS A 18 -18.53 -38.29 -4.79
CA CYS A 18 -18.44 -36.84 -4.91
C CYS A 18 -17.11 -36.55 -5.63
N LEU A 19 -17.18 -36.31 -6.93
CA LEU A 19 -16.06 -35.81 -7.69
C LEU A 19 -15.75 -34.38 -7.15
N LEU A 20 -14.82 -34.29 -6.24
CA LEU A 20 -14.16 -33.03 -5.92
C LEU A 20 -13.51 -32.53 -7.22
N HIS A 21 -14.15 -31.61 -7.91
CA HIS A 21 -13.48 -30.85 -8.96
C HIS A 21 -12.39 -30.03 -8.26
N ALA A 22 -11.16 -30.46 -8.40
CA ALA A 22 -10.02 -29.58 -8.12
C ALA A 22 -10.13 -28.45 -9.15
N GLU A 23 -10.36 -27.22 -8.67
CA GLU A 23 -10.26 -26.05 -9.52
C GLU A 23 -8.87 -26.04 -10.16
N SER A 24 -8.81 -25.78 -11.46
CA SER A 24 -7.53 -25.65 -12.16
C SER A 24 -6.74 -24.54 -11.49
N PRO A 25 -5.41 -24.72 -11.27
CA PRO A 25 -4.60 -23.67 -10.70
C PRO A 25 -4.71 -22.40 -11.55
N VAL A 26 -4.86 -21.25 -10.87
CA VAL A 26 -4.86 -19.96 -11.55
C VAL A 26 -3.47 -19.73 -12.14
N GLU A 27 -3.40 -19.48 -13.45
CA GLU A 27 -2.14 -19.25 -14.14
C GLU A 27 -1.62 -17.83 -13.90
N PRO A 28 -0.30 -17.62 -13.82
CA PRO A 28 0.30 -16.29 -13.77
C PRO A 28 -0.13 -15.41 -14.95
N VAL A 29 -0.42 -14.16 -14.68
CA VAL A 29 -0.75 -13.18 -15.73
C VAL A 29 0.45 -12.28 -15.96
N ARG A 30 0.91 -12.22 -17.22
CA ARG A 30 1.98 -11.31 -17.65
C ARG A 30 1.43 -9.93 -17.95
N MET A 31 2.08 -8.90 -17.41
CA MET A 31 1.71 -7.51 -17.58
C MET A 31 2.94 -6.60 -17.76
N GLY A 32 2.71 -5.39 -18.30
CA GLY A 32 3.78 -4.44 -18.58
C GLY A 32 4.41 -4.63 -19.95
N CYS A 33 5.58 -4.04 -20.15
CA CYS A 33 6.32 -4.11 -21.42
C CYS A 33 7.82 -3.87 -21.20
N GLY A 34 8.62 -4.35 -22.13
CA GLY A 34 10.08 -4.19 -22.09
C GLY A 34 10.67 -4.65 -20.77
N ILE A 35 11.58 -3.85 -20.23
CA ILE A 35 12.25 -4.13 -18.95
C ILE A 35 11.31 -4.00 -17.73
N MET A 36 10.09 -3.47 -17.91
CA MET A 36 9.05 -3.37 -16.87
C MET A 36 7.94 -4.37 -17.14
N THR A 37 8.33 -5.62 -17.40
CA THR A 37 7.43 -6.76 -17.56
C THR A 37 7.42 -7.59 -16.27
N PHE A 38 6.23 -7.99 -15.82
CA PHE A 38 6.02 -8.73 -14.58
C PHE A 38 5.04 -9.88 -14.79
N ASP A 39 5.23 -10.96 -14.03
CA ASP A 39 4.27 -12.03 -13.87
C ASP A 39 3.65 -11.97 -12.47
N THR A 40 2.34 -12.16 -12.36
CA THR A 40 1.69 -12.29 -11.05
C THR A 40 2.10 -13.60 -10.39
N VAL A 41 1.99 -13.65 -9.05
CA VAL A 41 2.10 -14.89 -8.26
C VAL A 41 0.71 -15.23 -7.72
N PRO A 42 -0.08 -16.05 -8.43
CA PRO A 42 -1.44 -16.36 -8.03
C PRO A 42 -1.52 -16.94 -6.62
N GLY A 43 -2.47 -16.43 -5.84
CA GLY A 43 -2.67 -16.89 -4.46
C GLY A 43 -1.66 -16.36 -3.44
N TRP A 44 -0.68 -15.53 -3.83
CA TRP A 44 0.22 -14.89 -2.88
C TRP A 44 -0.57 -14.02 -1.88
N GLY A 45 -0.30 -14.19 -0.59
CA GLY A 45 -1.02 -13.46 0.47
C GLY A 45 -2.39 -14.05 0.85
N LEU A 46 -2.83 -15.14 0.21
CA LEU A 46 -4.05 -15.83 0.56
C LEU A 46 -3.78 -17.00 1.54
N ARG A 47 -4.79 -17.37 2.30
CA ARG A 47 -4.80 -18.58 3.12
C ARG A 47 -4.90 -19.83 2.23
N PRO A 48 -4.58 -21.03 2.74
CA PRO A 48 -4.70 -22.27 1.96
C PRO A 48 -6.11 -22.57 1.43
N ASN A 49 -7.14 -21.97 2.02
CA ASN A 49 -8.53 -22.08 1.51
C ASN A 49 -8.87 -21.01 0.46
N GLY A 50 -7.90 -20.28 -0.03
CA GLY A 50 -8.06 -19.22 -1.03
C GLY A 50 -8.59 -17.89 -0.51
N GLN A 51 -8.93 -17.77 0.78
CA GLN A 51 -9.44 -16.51 1.36
C GLN A 51 -8.31 -15.55 1.72
N SER A 52 -8.61 -14.23 1.69
CA SER A 52 -7.69 -13.21 2.19
C SER A 52 -7.24 -13.51 3.63
N ALA A 53 -5.97 -13.26 3.91
CA ALA A 53 -5.39 -13.45 5.24
C ALA A 53 -5.57 -12.24 6.17
N ILE A 54 -5.86 -11.04 5.63
CA ILE A 54 -5.68 -9.76 6.34
C ILE A 54 -6.97 -8.97 6.59
N GLY A 55 -8.05 -9.27 5.84
CA GLY A 55 -9.29 -8.49 5.92
C GLY A 55 -9.15 -7.08 5.31
N PRO A 56 -10.09 -6.15 5.59
CA PRO A 56 -10.15 -4.86 4.91
C PRO A 56 -8.83 -4.07 4.93
N THR A 57 -8.41 -3.59 3.76
CA THR A 57 -7.15 -2.85 3.57
C THR A 57 -7.39 -1.39 3.20
N HIS A 58 -6.58 -0.52 3.77
CA HIS A 58 -6.46 0.90 3.43
C HIS A 58 -5.13 1.40 3.98
N GLY A 59 -4.05 1.04 3.33
CA GLY A 59 -2.74 1.29 3.90
C GLY A 59 -1.59 1.07 2.92
N SER A 60 -0.45 0.73 3.44
CA SER A 60 0.83 0.68 2.77
C SER A 60 1.50 -0.69 2.85
N VAL A 61 2.60 -0.84 2.14
CA VAL A 61 3.47 -2.01 2.15
C VAL A 61 4.90 -1.53 2.37
N VAL A 62 5.64 -2.22 3.25
CA VAL A 62 7.09 -2.06 3.40
C VAL A 62 7.76 -3.42 3.56
N ILE A 63 9.07 -3.52 3.34
CA ILE A 63 9.83 -4.77 3.37
C ILE A 63 11.06 -4.59 4.25
N ASP A 64 11.29 -5.52 5.19
CA ASP A 64 12.48 -5.54 6.04
C ASP A 64 13.71 -6.10 5.30
N GLN A 65 14.88 -6.00 5.91
CA GLN A 65 16.13 -6.52 5.32
C GLN A 65 16.14 -8.05 5.16
N ALA A 66 15.31 -8.77 5.92
CA ALA A 66 15.13 -10.22 5.78
C ALA A 66 14.19 -10.61 4.64
N GLY A 67 13.57 -9.61 3.97
CA GLY A 67 12.61 -9.80 2.89
C GLY A 67 11.19 -10.10 3.35
N ASN A 68 10.86 -9.87 4.64
CA ASN A 68 9.47 -10.01 5.10
C ASN A 68 8.67 -8.77 4.74
N ILE A 69 7.43 -8.99 4.33
CA ILE A 69 6.54 -7.96 3.80
C ILE A 69 5.54 -7.56 4.89
N TYR A 70 5.60 -6.30 5.31
CA TYR A 70 4.66 -5.70 6.25
C TYR A 70 3.57 -4.96 5.46
N THR A 71 2.33 -5.19 5.81
CA THR A 71 1.20 -4.48 5.21
C THR A 71 0.17 -4.11 6.26
N SER A 72 -0.32 -2.88 6.18
CA SER A 72 -1.34 -2.38 7.10
C SER A 72 -2.74 -2.71 6.61
N ALA A 73 -3.60 -3.12 7.54
CA ALA A 73 -5.00 -3.43 7.33
C ALA A 73 -5.83 -2.86 8.49
N ARG A 74 -7.15 -2.95 8.43
CA ARG A 74 -8.04 -2.44 9.49
C ARG A 74 -7.72 -3.04 10.86
N ALA A 75 -7.36 -4.32 10.92
CA ALA A 75 -7.08 -5.02 12.16
C ALA A 75 -5.70 -4.69 12.76
N GLY A 76 -4.77 -4.17 11.96
CA GLY A 76 -3.39 -3.90 12.36
C GLY A 76 -2.40 -4.13 11.22
N VAL A 77 -1.16 -4.45 11.56
CA VAL A 77 -0.08 -4.75 10.61
C VAL A 77 0.14 -6.25 10.53
N PHE A 78 0.14 -6.79 9.32
CA PHE A 78 0.43 -8.19 9.04
C PHE A 78 1.81 -8.33 8.41
N VAL A 79 2.55 -9.34 8.83
CA VAL A 79 3.91 -9.64 8.32
C VAL A 79 3.86 -10.95 7.56
N PHE A 80 4.19 -10.88 6.28
CA PHE A 80 4.28 -12.04 5.40
C PHE A 80 5.73 -12.45 5.18
N SER A 81 5.96 -13.74 5.09
CA SER A 81 7.21 -14.25 4.50
C SER A 81 7.25 -13.96 2.99
N PRO A 82 8.44 -14.01 2.35
CA PRO A 82 8.55 -13.89 0.89
C PRO A 82 7.67 -14.89 0.11
N ALA A 83 7.30 -16.01 0.74
CA ALA A 83 6.40 -17.02 0.17
C ALA A 83 4.90 -16.71 0.32
N GLY A 84 4.54 -15.54 0.87
CA GLY A 84 3.15 -15.10 1.00
C GLY A 84 2.38 -15.70 2.18
N LYS A 85 3.07 -16.23 3.18
CA LYS A 85 2.45 -16.74 4.42
C LYS A 85 2.54 -15.69 5.52
N VAL A 86 1.45 -15.43 6.21
CA VAL A 86 1.47 -14.61 7.43
C VAL A 86 2.32 -15.34 8.48
N ILE A 87 3.40 -14.70 8.92
CA ILE A 87 4.34 -15.23 9.94
C ILE A 87 4.21 -14.50 11.27
N HIS A 88 3.70 -13.27 11.24
CA HIS A 88 3.45 -12.46 12.44
C HIS A 88 2.35 -11.44 12.17
N SER A 89 1.80 -10.83 13.24
CA SER A 89 0.87 -9.70 13.12
C SER A 89 0.88 -8.87 14.40
N TYR A 90 0.81 -7.55 14.23
CA TYR A 90 0.59 -6.57 15.29
C TYR A 90 -0.87 -6.11 15.20
N LEU A 91 -1.73 -6.51 16.15
CA LEU A 91 -3.17 -6.30 16.06
C LEU A 91 -3.69 -5.33 17.10
N GLY A 92 -4.67 -4.52 16.70
CA GLY A 92 -5.35 -3.57 17.58
C GLY A 92 -4.45 -2.40 18.03
N GLY A 93 -4.97 -1.57 18.91
CA GLY A 93 -4.23 -0.50 19.57
C GLY A 93 -3.46 0.41 18.60
N ASP A 94 -2.17 0.50 18.80
CA ASP A 94 -1.28 1.40 18.05
C ASP A 94 -1.08 1.00 16.59
N TYR A 95 -1.43 -0.22 16.20
CA TYR A 95 -1.17 -0.75 14.86
C TYR A 95 -2.35 -0.63 13.91
N THR A 96 -3.48 -0.10 14.38
CA THR A 96 -4.66 0.20 13.54
C THR A 96 -4.52 1.56 12.85
N ASN A 97 -5.28 1.76 11.77
CA ASN A 97 -5.36 3.04 11.05
C ASN A 97 -4.02 3.55 10.48
N LEU A 98 -3.03 2.68 10.33
CA LEU A 98 -1.78 3.00 9.64
C LEU A 98 -2.07 3.14 8.14
N HIS A 99 -2.27 4.39 7.71
CA HIS A 99 -2.58 4.74 6.33
C HIS A 99 -1.36 4.68 5.42
N ASP A 100 -0.19 5.00 5.96
CA ASP A 100 1.10 4.88 5.30
C ASP A 100 2.16 4.40 6.26
N MET A 101 3.21 3.75 5.72
CA MET A 101 4.35 3.25 6.47
C MET A 101 5.64 3.46 5.68
N GLU A 102 6.73 3.75 6.38
CA GLU A 102 8.11 3.69 5.89
C GLU A 102 8.94 2.84 6.85
N ILE A 103 9.81 1.98 6.34
CA ILE A 103 10.75 1.19 7.15
C ILE A 103 12.16 1.69 6.99
N ARG A 104 12.91 1.79 8.11
CA ARG A 104 14.31 2.22 8.11
C ARG A 104 15.13 1.42 9.11
N GLU A 105 16.38 1.21 8.75
CA GLU A 105 17.40 0.74 9.68
C GLU A 105 18.06 1.93 10.38
N GLU A 106 18.15 1.85 11.70
CA GLU A 106 18.80 2.83 12.58
C GLU A 106 19.56 2.08 13.67
N ASP A 107 20.88 2.29 13.74
CA ASP A 107 21.76 1.66 14.74
C ASP A 107 21.62 0.13 14.84
N GLY A 108 21.44 -0.55 13.68
CA GLY A 108 21.33 -2.00 13.58
C GLY A 108 19.94 -2.54 13.95
N GLN A 109 18.92 -1.68 14.07
CA GLN A 109 17.53 -2.06 14.29
C GLN A 109 16.65 -1.48 13.19
N GLU A 110 15.59 -2.21 12.83
CA GLU A 110 14.61 -1.74 11.87
C GLU A 110 13.40 -1.15 12.58
N PHE A 111 13.00 0.05 12.15
CA PHE A 111 11.85 0.76 12.64
C PHE A 111 10.86 1.05 11.53
N ILE A 112 9.58 0.93 11.84
CA ILE A 112 8.50 1.37 10.97
C ILE A 112 7.96 2.70 11.50
N TYR A 113 7.96 3.69 10.63
CA TYR A 113 7.25 4.95 10.81
C TYR A 113 5.88 4.82 10.17
N GLY A 114 4.84 5.27 10.84
CA GLY A 114 3.46 5.11 10.36
C GLY A 114 2.63 6.37 10.53
N ALA A 115 1.84 6.71 9.52
CA ALA A 115 0.83 7.76 9.57
C ALA A 115 -0.51 7.15 9.99
N ARG A 116 -1.00 7.46 11.20
CA ARG A 116 -2.27 6.97 11.76
C ARG A 116 -3.38 7.99 11.53
N ASN A 117 -4.09 7.84 10.43
CA ASN A 117 -5.01 8.87 9.97
C ASN A 117 -6.20 9.12 10.91
N GLN A 118 -6.84 8.09 11.46
CA GLN A 118 -8.00 8.25 12.34
C GLN A 118 -7.62 8.52 13.81
N ASP A 119 -6.37 8.25 14.18
CA ASP A 119 -5.85 8.48 15.53
C ASP A 119 -5.11 9.83 15.62
N ALA A 120 -5.04 10.58 14.52
CA ALA A 120 -4.49 11.95 14.44
C ALA A 120 -3.04 12.05 14.93
N GLU A 121 -2.18 11.10 14.53
CA GLU A 121 -0.76 11.10 14.90
C GLU A 121 0.10 10.36 13.87
N GLY A 122 1.41 10.61 13.92
CA GLY A 122 2.43 9.69 13.41
C GLY A 122 2.99 8.84 14.53
N ILE A 123 3.50 7.65 14.24
CA ILE A 123 4.21 6.81 15.21
C ILE A 123 5.50 6.25 14.62
N LYS A 124 6.43 5.86 15.51
CA LYS A 124 7.58 5.02 15.20
C LYS A 124 7.56 3.81 16.12
N PHE A 125 7.69 2.62 15.57
CA PHE A 125 7.78 1.39 16.35
C PHE A 125 8.86 0.47 15.80
N ASN A 126 9.44 -0.35 16.67
CA ASN A 126 10.42 -1.36 16.26
C ASN A 126 9.73 -2.45 15.43
N ALA A 127 10.25 -2.73 14.23
CA ALA A 127 9.64 -3.65 13.28
C ALA A 127 9.53 -5.10 13.79
N HIS A 128 10.42 -5.51 14.71
CA HIS A 128 10.49 -6.89 15.19
C HIS A 128 9.85 -7.09 16.56
N SER A 129 9.95 -6.10 17.48
CA SER A 129 9.33 -6.20 18.82
C SER A 129 7.93 -5.60 18.86
N GLY A 130 7.61 -4.69 17.95
CA GLY A 130 6.39 -3.90 17.97
C GLY A 130 6.42 -2.74 18.97
N GLU A 131 7.49 -2.55 19.74
CA GLU A 131 7.57 -1.46 20.72
C GLU A 131 7.43 -0.08 20.07
N VAL A 132 6.42 0.70 20.47
CA VAL A 132 6.25 2.09 20.01
C VAL A 132 7.21 2.99 20.79
N VAL A 133 8.15 3.61 20.08
CA VAL A 133 9.23 4.40 20.66
C VAL A 133 9.06 5.91 20.44
N LEU A 134 8.17 6.34 19.53
CA LEU A 134 7.91 7.75 19.28
C LEU A 134 6.45 7.95 18.84
N ARG A 135 5.88 9.11 19.24
CA ARG A 135 4.59 9.62 18.77
C ARG A 135 4.73 11.04 18.27
N LEU A 136 4.07 11.35 17.18
CA LEU A 136 4.06 12.65 16.51
C LEU A 136 2.62 13.18 16.47
N PRO A 137 2.14 13.81 17.53
CA PRO A 137 0.83 14.43 17.56
C PRO A 137 0.81 15.70 16.70
N TYR A 138 -0.37 16.29 16.53
CA TYR A 138 -0.48 17.62 15.92
C TYR A 138 0.40 18.65 16.69
N PRO A 139 1.26 19.41 15.98
CA PRO A 139 2.13 20.38 16.62
C PRO A 139 1.37 21.71 16.84
N GLU A 140 0.85 21.92 18.05
CA GLU A 140 0.11 23.15 18.40
C GLU A 140 0.96 24.41 18.22
N GLU A 141 2.28 24.31 18.41
CA GLU A 141 3.26 25.35 18.16
C GLU A 141 3.43 25.75 16.69
N SER A 142 2.79 25.04 15.76
CA SER A 142 2.81 25.39 14.33
C SER A 142 2.18 26.75 14.00
N GLY A 143 1.37 27.29 14.89
CA GLY A 143 0.66 28.55 14.70
C GLY A 143 -0.55 28.47 13.76
N LEU A 144 -0.91 27.27 13.27
CA LEU A 144 -2.06 27.07 12.41
C LEU A 144 -3.40 27.04 13.16
N GLY A 145 -3.35 27.13 14.49
CA GLY A 145 -4.54 27.06 15.34
C GLY A 145 -5.12 25.63 15.41
N ALA A 146 -6.38 25.52 15.83
CA ALA A 146 -7.07 24.25 15.93
C ALA A 146 -7.51 23.78 14.52
N ILE A 147 -6.74 22.89 13.92
CA ILE A 147 -7.08 22.24 12.66
C ILE A 147 -7.31 20.75 12.87
N GLN A 148 -8.08 20.13 11.99
CA GLN A 148 -8.19 18.68 11.96
C GLN A 148 -6.82 18.09 11.57
N PHE A 149 -6.37 17.07 12.32
CA PHE A 149 -5.16 16.33 12.01
C PHE A 149 -5.53 14.92 11.57
N ASN A 150 -5.28 14.64 10.30
CA ASN A 150 -5.64 13.37 9.65
C ASN A 150 -4.53 12.99 8.67
N PRO A 151 -3.39 12.46 9.21
CA PRO A 151 -2.20 12.18 8.44
C PRO A 151 -2.41 11.12 7.37
N THR A 152 -1.78 11.33 6.20
CA THR A 152 -1.91 10.41 5.05
C THR A 152 -0.60 9.76 4.65
N ALA A 153 0.54 10.40 4.88
CA ALA A 153 1.84 9.88 4.51
C ALA A 153 2.92 10.29 5.49
N ILE A 154 3.96 9.46 5.60
CA ILE A 154 5.13 9.71 6.43
C ILE A 154 6.39 9.29 5.66
N THR A 155 7.46 10.10 5.76
CA THR A 155 8.78 9.75 5.24
C THR A 155 9.88 10.38 6.08
N VAL A 156 11.08 9.79 6.06
CA VAL A 156 12.20 10.21 6.92
C VAL A 156 13.42 10.54 6.08
N ALA A 157 13.89 11.77 6.18
CA ALA A 157 15.05 12.28 5.45
C ALA A 157 16.38 11.64 5.89
N PRO A 158 17.46 11.76 5.09
CA PRO A 158 18.79 11.26 5.48
C PRO A 158 19.36 11.87 6.76
N ASN A 159 18.96 13.10 7.11
CA ASN A 159 19.31 13.77 8.36
C ASN A 159 18.38 13.41 9.52
N VAL A 160 17.57 12.36 9.35
CA VAL A 160 16.56 11.81 10.26
C VAL A 160 15.40 12.74 10.62
N ASP A 161 15.21 13.83 9.88
CA ASP A 161 13.98 14.62 9.99
C ASP A 161 12.80 13.82 9.43
N ILE A 162 11.66 13.91 10.12
CA ILE A 162 10.44 13.18 9.80
C ILE A 162 9.45 14.15 9.15
N PHE A 163 8.92 13.76 7.98
CA PHE A 163 7.88 14.49 7.28
C PHE A 163 6.55 13.74 7.39
N LEU A 164 5.51 14.44 7.86
CA LEU A 164 4.16 13.89 8.06
C LEU A 164 3.14 14.75 7.32
N SER A 165 2.48 14.17 6.32
CA SER A 165 1.49 14.88 5.50
C SER A 165 0.11 14.82 6.15
N ASN A 166 -0.55 15.97 6.35
CA ASN A 166 -1.94 16.09 6.81
C ASN A 166 -2.93 16.15 5.62
N GLY A 167 -2.80 15.21 4.68
CA GLY A 167 -3.46 15.27 3.37
C GLY A 167 -4.97 15.15 3.39
N TYR A 168 -5.57 14.46 4.37
CA TYR A 168 -7.02 14.37 4.49
C TYR A 168 -7.66 15.55 5.21
N ALA A 169 -6.87 16.56 5.60
CA ALA A 169 -7.38 17.73 6.26
C ALA A 169 -6.80 19.03 5.67
N SER A 170 -5.76 19.59 6.28
CA SER A 170 -5.23 20.92 5.92
C SER A 170 -4.28 20.92 4.71
N ASN A 171 -3.78 19.76 4.31
CA ASN A 171 -2.77 19.59 3.26
C ASN A 171 -1.44 20.28 3.57
N HIS A 172 -1.13 20.53 4.85
CA HIS A 172 0.20 20.87 5.27
C HIS A 172 1.05 19.61 5.43
N ILE A 173 2.33 19.72 5.15
CA ILE A 173 3.36 18.72 5.44
C ILE A 173 4.17 19.25 6.59
N PHE A 174 4.12 18.54 7.72
CA PHE A 174 4.84 18.91 8.95
C PHE A 174 6.20 18.23 8.97
N ARG A 175 7.23 18.97 9.37
CA ARG A 175 8.59 18.48 9.58
C ARG A 175 8.90 18.46 11.07
N TYR A 176 9.38 17.33 11.55
CA TYR A 176 9.83 17.10 12.91
C TYR A 176 11.28 16.65 12.89
N ASP A 177 12.00 16.86 13.99
CA ASP A 177 13.31 16.25 14.19
C ASP A 177 13.18 14.79 14.64
N GLN A 178 14.30 14.10 14.79
CA GLN A 178 14.35 12.69 15.22
C GLN A 178 13.65 12.43 16.57
N ALA A 179 13.63 13.42 17.46
CA ALA A 179 12.98 13.33 18.76
C ALA A 179 11.48 13.66 18.72
N GLY A 180 10.94 13.98 17.55
CA GLY A 180 9.54 14.36 17.36
C GLY A 180 9.21 15.81 17.68
N LYS A 181 10.23 16.66 17.83
CA LYS A 181 10.02 18.10 18.01
C LYS A 181 9.68 18.73 16.65
N TYR A 182 8.61 19.50 16.62
CA TYR A 182 8.22 20.27 15.45
C TYR A 182 9.33 21.27 15.03
N LEU A 183 9.60 21.32 13.72
CA LEU A 183 10.57 22.23 13.11
C LEU A 183 9.90 23.27 12.21
N SER A 184 9.06 22.83 11.29
CA SER A 184 8.41 23.66 10.28
C SER A 184 7.26 22.95 9.62
N HIS A 185 6.53 23.66 8.77
CA HIS A 185 5.57 23.07 7.84
C HIS A 185 5.55 23.83 6.52
N PHE A 186 5.05 23.19 5.47
CA PHE A 186 4.83 23.81 4.16
C PHE A 186 3.57 23.20 3.50
N GLY A 187 3.22 23.72 2.32
CA GLY A 187 2.02 23.34 1.62
C GLY A 187 0.76 23.96 2.23
N LYS A 188 -0.33 23.79 1.56
CA LYS A 188 -1.68 24.18 1.99
C LYS A 188 -2.72 23.60 1.05
N LYS A 189 -3.97 23.58 1.48
CA LYS A 189 -5.09 23.14 0.66
C LYS A 189 -5.36 24.10 -0.50
N GLY A 190 -5.49 23.56 -1.70
CA GLY A 190 -5.83 24.31 -2.90
C GLY A 190 -5.57 23.52 -4.18
N ASN A 191 -5.67 24.20 -5.31
CA ASN A 191 -5.46 23.60 -6.62
C ASN A 191 -4.42 24.39 -7.47
N GLY A 192 -3.69 25.30 -6.82
CA GLY A 192 -2.60 26.04 -7.45
C GLY A 192 -1.33 25.21 -7.59
N LEU A 193 -0.31 25.77 -8.25
CA LEU A 193 0.93 25.06 -8.56
C LEU A 193 1.64 24.53 -7.30
N LYS A 194 1.63 25.30 -6.20
CA LYS A 194 2.31 24.98 -4.94
C LYS A 194 1.33 24.55 -3.82
N GLU A 195 0.10 24.19 -4.20
CA GLU A 195 -0.95 23.79 -3.30
C GLU A 195 -1.28 22.33 -3.52
N PHE A 196 -1.98 21.70 -2.58
CA PHE A 196 -2.39 20.32 -2.67
C PHE A 196 -3.91 20.19 -2.53
N ASN A 197 -4.48 19.36 -3.37
CA ASN A 197 -5.82 18.83 -3.19
C ASN A 197 -5.70 17.34 -2.82
N THR A 198 -5.39 17.07 -1.57
CA THR A 198 -5.00 15.82 -0.95
C THR A 198 -3.54 15.45 -1.24
N ALA A 199 -2.62 15.97 -0.42
CA ALA A 199 -1.23 15.51 -0.33
C ALA A 199 -1.23 14.08 0.28
N HIS A 200 -1.43 13.04 -0.58
CA HIS A 200 -1.84 11.71 -0.14
C HIS A 200 -0.67 10.80 0.20
N GLY A 201 0.20 10.52 -0.75
CA GLY A 201 1.40 9.70 -0.58
C GLY A 201 2.66 10.54 -0.72
N MET A 202 3.72 10.16 -0.06
CA MET A 202 5.00 10.89 -0.09
C MET A 202 6.16 9.93 0.16
N THR A 203 7.28 10.15 -0.53
CA THR A 203 8.54 9.46 -0.26
C THR A 203 9.72 10.36 -0.58
N LEU A 204 10.93 9.94 -0.18
CA LEU A 204 12.16 10.57 -0.63
C LEU A 204 12.49 10.10 -2.06
N ASP A 205 12.68 11.03 -2.97
CA ASP A 205 13.18 10.72 -4.30
C ASP A 205 14.71 10.72 -4.31
N THR A 206 15.26 9.54 -4.10
CA THR A 206 16.71 9.29 -4.07
C THR A 206 17.33 9.20 -5.46
N ARG A 207 16.55 9.35 -6.54
CA ARG A 207 17.04 9.43 -7.91
C ARG A 207 17.77 10.76 -8.20
N TYR A 208 17.60 11.75 -7.31
CA TYR A 208 18.17 13.08 -7.42
C TYR A 208 19.16 13.38 -6.31
N ASP A 209 20.14 14.23 -6.61
CA ASP A 209 21.09 14.82 -5.66
C ASP A 209 21.10 16.33 -5.84
N PRO A 210 20.67 17.14 -4.86
CA PRO A 210 20.15 16.68 -3.55
C PRO A 210 18.83 15.91 -3.66
N VAL A 211 18.60 15.03 -2.69
CA VAL A 211 17.37 14.26 -2.56
C VAL A 211 16.15 15.18 -2.40
N ARG A 212 15.00 14.76 -2.91
CA ARG A 212 13.76 15.54 -2.94
C ARG A 212 12.62 14.78 -2.26
N LEU A 213 11.60 15.49 -1.83
CA LEU A 213 10.30 14.90 -1.50
C LEU A 213 9.50 14.74 -2.79
N LEU A 214 9.04 13.53 -3.09
CA LEU A 214 8.08 13.22 -4.16
C LEU A 214 6.71 13.01 -3.55
N ILE A 215 5.73 13.84 -3.92
CA ILE A 215 4.45 13.95 -3.26
C ILE A 215 3.31 13.75 -4.24
N CYS A 216 2.35 12.87 -3.89
CA CYS A 216 1.11 12.67 -4.63
C CYS A 216 0.10 13.77 -4.30
N ASP A 217 -0.23 14.62 -5.24
CA ASP A 217 -1.40 15.51 -5.18
C ASP A 217 -2.59 14.79 -5.83
N ARG A 218 -3.25 13.91 -5.01
CA ARG A 218 -4.18 12.88 -5.49
C ARG A 218 -5.40 13.46 -6.19
N ASN A 219 -6.04 14.46 -5.61
CA ASN A 219 -7.30 15.02 -6.09
C ASN A 219 -7.14 16.33 -6.85
N HIS A 220 -5.91 16.64 -7.30
CA HIS A 220 -5.67 17.81 -8.14
C HIS A 220 -6.60 17.82 -9.37
N GLN A 221 -7.08 19.00 -9.76
CA GLN A 221 -7.96 19.15 -10.90
C GLN A 221 -7.21 19.73 -12.11
N PRO A 222 -7.43 19.19 -13.33
CA PRO A 222 -8.45 18.16 -13.68
C PRO A 222 -8.00 16.71 -13.46
N LYS A 223 -6.74 16.46 -13.10
CA LYS A 223 -6.15 15.14 -12.92
C LYS A 223 -5.13 15.16 -11.80
N GLY A 224 -4.97 14.02 -11.09
CA GLY A 224 -3.90 13.84 -10.12
C GLY A 224 -2.51 14.06 -10.72
N ARG A 225 -1.57 14.45 -9.87
CA ARG A 225 -0.19 14.80 -10.26
C ARG A 225 0.83 14.39 -9.18
N LEU A 226 2.11 14.42 -9.55
CA LEU A 226 3.22 14.32 -8.62
C LEU A 226 4.00 15.63 -8.60
N LEU A 227 4.44 16.04 -7.41
CA LEU A 227 5.20 17.25 -7.19
C LEU A 227 6.53 16.95 -6.49
N HIS A 228 7.59 17.67 -6.87
CA HIS A 228 8.84 17.71 -6.15
C HIS A 228 8.93 18.93 -5.23
N TYR A 229 9.36 18.69 -4.00
CA TYR A 229 9.74 19.70 -3.02
C TYR A 229 11.13 19.39 -2.46
N SER A 230 11.85 20.45 -2.05
CA SER A 230 13.07 20.27 -1.29
C SER A 230 12.75 19.82 0.15
N LEU A 231 13.75 19.36 0.89
CA LEU A 231 13.60 19.04 2.32
C LEU A 231 13.32 20.28 3.20
N ASP A 232 13.54 21.48 2.65
CA ASP A 232 13.18 22.74 3.32
C ASP A 232 11.77 23.23 2.97
N GLY A 233 11.01 22.44 2.16
CA GLY A 233 9.63 22.74 1.79
C GLY A 233 9.51 23.71 0.61
N GLU A 234 10.58 23.95 -0.16
CA GLU A 234 10.51 24.76 -1.36
C GLU A 234 10.03 23.93 -2.54
N PHE A 235 9.03 24.42 -3.27
CA PHE A 235 8.54 23.81 -4.49
C PHE A 235 9.62 23.81 -5.58
N ILE A 236 9.86 22.65 -6.18
CA ILE A 236 10.83 22.48 -7.25
C ILE A 236 10.13 22.41 -8.61
N GLU A 237 9.24 21.43 -8.80
CA GLU A 237 8.59 21.21 -10.10
C GLU A 237 7.32 20.36 -9.98
N GLU A 238 6.47 20.43 -10.99
CA GLU A 238 5.45 19.44 -11.29
C GLU A 238 6.10 18.32 -12.11
N VAL A 239 6.19 17.14 -11.50
CA VAL A 239 6.91 15.97 -12.05
C VAL A 239 6.16 15.36 -13.23
N ILE A 240 4.89 15.10 -13.01
CA ILE A 240 3.96 14.54 -13.99
C ILE A 240 2.52 14.88 -13.59
N THR A 241 1.71 15.16 -14.60
CA THR A 241 0.26 15.36 -14.47
C THR A 241 -0.51 14.36 -15.33
N GLY A 242 -1.82 14.31 -15.17
CA GLY A 242 -2.66 13.42 -15.98
C GLY A 242 -2.82 12.01 -15.38
N LEU A 243 -2.32 11.79 -14.16
CA LEU A 243 -2.61 10.60 -13.38
C LEU A 243 -4.10 10.59 -12.98
N GLY A 244 -4.61 9.42 -12.60
CA GLY A 244 -5.97 9.32 -12.07
C GLY A 244 -6.05 9.88 -10.65
N MET A 245 -5.88 8.99 -9.67
CA MET A 245 -5.83 9.29 -8.24
C MET A 245 -4.59 8.64 -7.62
N PRO A 246 -3.37 9.22 -7.80
CA PRO A 246 -2.14 8.65 -7.27
C PRO A 246 -2.18 8.61 -5.73
N THR A 247 -1.86 7.47 -5.15
CA THR A 247 -2.02 7.24 -3.70
C THR A 247 -0.72 7.10 -2.95
N ALA A 248 0.28 6.52 -3.55
CA ALA A 248 1.60 6.32 -2.97
C ALA A 248 2.68 6.43 -4.03
N VAL A 249 3.92 6.43 -3.60
CA VAL A 249 5.12 6.40 -4.45
C VAL A 249 6.19 5.57 -3.75
N ALA A 250 6.86 4.70 -4.51
CA ALA A 250 8.01 3.95 -4.01
C ALA A 250 9.14 3.94 -5.04
N ILE A 251 10.37 4.09 -4.58
CA ILE A 251 11.57 4.23 -5.43
C ILE A 251 12.36 2.93 -5.44
N GLN A 252 12.82 2.51 -6.62
CA GLN A 252 13.78 1.42 -6.80
C GLN A 252 14.78 1.80 -7.90
N GLY A 253 16.00 2.12 -7.51
CA GLY A 253 17.03 2.61 -8.45
C GLY A 253 16.53 3.84 -9.21
N ASP A 254 16.44 3.74 -10.53
CA ASP A 254 15.97 4.84 -11.40
C ASP A 254 14.43 4.84 -11.61
N TYR A 255 13.70 3.95 -10.94
CA TYR A 255 12.26 3.76 -11.19
C TYR A 255 11.40 4.15 -10.01
N VAL A 256 10.18 4.58 -10.31
CA VAL A 256 9.11 4.90 -9.35
C VAL A 256 7.89 4.08 -9.67
N SER A 257 7.33 3.39 -8.68
CA SER A 257 5.97 2.85 -8.78
C SER A 257 4.98 3.82 -8.15
N VAL A 258 3.87 4.04 -8.84
CA VAL A 258 2.80 4.96 -8.45
C VAL A 258 1.48 4.19 -8.49
N PRO A 259 1.00 3.68 -7.35
CA PRO A 259 -0.36 3.17 -7.22
C PRO A 259 -1.37 4.27 -7.56
N ASP A 260 -2.38 3.92 -8.36
CA ASP A 260 -3.46 4.81 -8.78
C ASP A 260 -4.80 4.14 -8.49
N LEU A 261 -5.62 4.74 -7.63
CA LEU A 261 -6.93 4.20 -7.23
C LEU A 261 -7.84 3.87 -8.42
N HIS A 262 -7.56 4.42 -9.61
CA HIS A 262 -8.27 4.00 -10.82
C HIS A 262 -7.92 2.59 -11.30
N GLY A 263 -7.45 1.74 -10.38
CA GLY A 263 -7.23 0.32 -10.61
C GLY A 263 -6.06 0.06 -11.54
N ARG A 264 -4.90 0.69 -11.28
CA ARG A 264 -3.67 0.48 -12.03
C ARG A 264 -2.44 0.85 -11.20
N LEU A 265 -1.30 0.33 -11.61
CA LEU A 265 0.01 0.76 -11.12
C LEU A 265 0.80 1.37 -12.27
N VAL A 266 1.28 2.61 -12.11
CA VAL A 266 2.10 3.31 -13.10
C VAL A 266 3.57 3.20 -12.70
N ILE A 267 4.45 2.92 -13.65
CA ILE A 267 5.91 2.92 -13.43
C ILE A 267 6.52 4.04 -14.27
N LEU A 268 7.31 4.89 -13.59
CA LEU A 268 8.07 5.98 -14.21
C LEU A 268 9.57 5.65 -14.16
N ASP A 269 10.32 6.13 -15.14
CA ASP A 269 11.79 6.16 -15.14
C ASP A 269 12.35 7.43 -14.46
N LYS A 270 13.68 7.57 -14.46
CA LYS A 270 14.39 8.74 -13.89
C LYS A 270 14.04 10.07 -14.60
N SER A 271 13.60 10.01 -15.84
CA SER A 271 13.13 11.18 -16.59
C SER A 271 11.65 11.49 -16.36
N ASN A 272 11.02 10.73 -15.44
CA ASN A 272 9.58 10.79 -15.13
C ASN A 272 8.67 10.44 -16.32
N THR A 273 9.20 9.65 -17.26
CA THR A 273 8.44 9.10 -18.39
C THR A 273 7.74 7.80 -17.95
N ILE A 274 6.49 7.61 -18.37
CA ILE A 274 5.75 6.37 -18.12
C ILE A 274 6.37 5.22 -18.91
N MET A 275 6.93 4.25 -18.19
CA MET A 275 7.52 3.03 -18.74
C MET A 275 6.51 1.90 -18.89
N ALA A 276 5.58 1.79 -17.94
CA ALA A 276 4.55 0.77 -17.95
C ALA A 276 3.32 1.21 -17.15
N VAL A 277 2.18 0.63 -17.52
CA VAL A 277 0.93 0.66 -16.75
C VAL A 277 0.52 -0.78 -16.52
N LEU A 278 0.51 -1.20 -15.25
CA LEU A 278 0.23 -2.57 -14.86
C LEU A 278 -1.21 -2.71 -14.36
N GLY A 279 -1.83 -3.84 -14.64
CA GLY A 279 -3.07 -4.31 -14.04
C GLY A 279 -4.29 -3.41 -14.19
N HIS A 280 -4.31 -2.58 -15.25
CA HIS A 280 -5.41 -1.63 -15.48
C HIS A 280 -6.76 -2.32 -15.53
N ASN A 281 -7.69 -1.88 -14.68
CA ASN A 281 -9.04 -2.40 -14.64
C ASN A 281 -9.87 -1.89 -15.83
N PRO A 282 -10.37 -2.76 -16.71
CA PRO A 282 -11.20 -2.34 -17.83
C PRO A 282 -12.60 -1.87 -17.41
N ASP A 283 -13.10 -2.34 -16.23
CA ASP A 283 -14.43 -2.00 -15.74
C ASP A 283 -14.38 -0.72 -14.89
N PRO A 284 -14.92 0.41 -15.37
CA PRO A 284 -14.92 1.66 -14.60
C PRO A 284 -15.66 1.58 -13.26
N ALA A 285 -16.65 0.70 -13.13
CA ALA A 285 -17.43 0.54 -11.89
C ALA A 285 -16.61 -0.12 -10.76
N LYS A 286 -15.53 -0.82 -11.12
CA LYS A 286 -14.62 -1.46 -10.16
C LYS A 286 -13.39 -0.60 -9.83
N ARG A 287 -13.19 0.54 -10.49
CA ARG A 287 -12.08 1.46 -10.22
C ARG A 287 -12.39 2.33 -9.02
N ALA A 288 -11.41 2.55 -8.15
CA ALA A 288 -11.56 3.30 -6.89
C ALA A 288 -12.78 2.82 -6.07
N ASN A 289 -13.06 1.52 -6.13
CA ASN A 289 -14.20 0.90 -5.48
C ASN A 289 -13.73 -0.06 -4.38
N PHE A 290 -13.88 0.40 -3.12
CA PHE A 290 -13.54 -0.39 -1.93
C PHE A 290 -14.32 -1.71 -1.85
N ASN A 291 -15.56 -1.73 -2.34
CA ASN A 291 -16.53 -2.81 -2.13
C ASN A 291 -16.47 -3.91 -3.20
N VAL A 292 -15.40 -4.02 -3.98
CA VAL A 292 -15.21 -5.15 -4.90
C VAL A 292 -14.87 -6.39 -4.06
N PRO A 293 -15.80 -7.36 -3.94
CA PRO A 293 -15.58 -8.52 -3.09
C PRO A 293 -14.55 -9.48 -3.69
N GLN A 294 -13.95 -10.33 -2.86
CA GLN A 294 -12.93 -11.28 -3.28
C GLN A 294 -13.38 -12.19 -4.43
N GLY A 295 -14.63 -12.60 -4.44
CA GLY A 295 -15.19 -13.45 -5.53
C GLY A 295 -15.24 -12.77 -6.91
N GLU A 296 -15.01 -11.47 -6.97
CA GLU A 296 -14.95 -10.71 -8.22
C GLU A 296 -13.54 -10.25 -8.60
N TRP A 297 -12.52 -10.66 -7.84
CA TRP A 297 -11.13 -10.36 -8.20
C TRP A 297 -10.73 -11.14 -9.44
N ILE A 298 -10.01 -10.49 -10.31
CA ILE A 298 -9.42 -11.08 -11.50
C ILE A 298 -7.90 -11.04 -11.31
N GLU A 299 -7.21 -12.16 -11.59
CA GLU A 299 -5.77 -12.21 -11.53
C GLU A 299 -5.16 -11.20 -12.51
N GLY A 300 -4.18 -10.42 -12.03
CA GLY A 300 -3.54 -9.38 -12.83
C GLY A 300 -4.35 -8.10 -13.06
N ILE A 301 -5.55 -7.95 -12.49
CA ILE A 301 -6.38 -6.74 -12.58
C ILE A 301 -6.55 -6.15 -11.18
N PHE A 302 -6.27 -4.85 -11.02
CA PHE A 302 -6.44 -4.13 -9.77
C PHE A 302 -7.82 -3.47 -9.68
N SER A 303 -8.28 -3.21 -8.45
CA SER A 303 -9.54 -2.47 -8.21
C SER A 303 -9.28 -1.04 -7.75
N GLY A 304 -8.35 -0.87 -6.82
CA GLY A 304 -7.98 0.43 -6.29
C GLY A 304 -6.63 0.35 -5.60
N THR A 305 -5.55 0.36 -6.40
CA THR A 305 -4.19 0.27 -5.85
C THR A 305 -3.91 1.42 -4.88
N HIS A 306 -3.48 1.09 -3.67
CA HIS A 306 -3.28 2.08 -2.61
C HIS A 306 -1.82 2.18 -2.15
N GLY A 307 -1.17 1.07 -1.88
CA GLY A 307 0.24 1.01 -1.52
C GLY A 307 1.03 0.09 -2.45
N SER A 308 2.31 0.38 -2.66
CA SER A 308 3.25 -0.53 -3.33
C SER A 308 4.66 -0.39 -2.77
N TYR A 309 5.43 -1.47 -2.89
CA TYR A 309 6.83 -1.48 -2.49
C TYR A 309 7.64 -2.42 -3.38
N TRP A 310 8.92 -2.08 -3.60
CA TRP A 310 9.87 -2.88 -4.35
C TRP A 310 10.72 -3.74 -3.40
N ASP A 311 10.97 -4.99 -3.76
CA ASP A 311 12.06 -5.73 -3.11
C ASP A 311 13.41 -5.48 -3.80
N ALA A 312 14.48 -6.03 -3.23
CA ALA A 312 15.84 -5.85 -3.74
C ALA A 312 16.04 -6.43 -5.16
N ASP A 313 15.23 -7.43 -5.55
CA ASP A 313 15.28 -8.07 -6.87
C ASP A 313 14.45 -7.30 -7.92
N GLY A 314 13.76 -6.24 -7.51
CA GLY A 314 12.88 -5.44 -8.37
C GLY A 314 11.51 -6.04 -8.59
N ASN A 315 11.08 -6.96 -7.73
CA ASN A 315 9.70 -7.41 -7.69
C ASN A 315 8.84 -6.35 -6.97
N LEU A 316 7.54 -6.34 -7.24
CA LEU A 316 6.58 -5.42 -6.66
C LEU A 316 5.58 -6.15 -5.77
N TYR A 317 5.28 -5.53 -4.64
CA TYR A 317 4.15 -5.90 -3.78
C TYR A 317 3.15 -4.76 -3.82
N VAL A 318 1.90 -5.07 -4.11
CA VAL A 318 0.85 -4.07 -4.36
C VAL A 318 -0.37 -4.40 -3.53
N GLN A 319 -0.83 -3.42 -2.74
CA GLN A 319 -2.04 -3.52 -1.95
C GLN A 319 -3.18 -2.73 -2.62
N ASP A 320 -4.34 -3.35 -2.78
CA ASP A 320 -5.59 -2.66 -3.12
C ASP A 320 -6.27 -2.10 -1.86
N TRP A 321 -6.89 -0.93 -1.97
CA TRP A 321 -7.92 -0.46 -1.06
C TRP A 321 -9.17 -1.30 -1.28
N ASN A 322 -9.45 -2.24 -0.36
CA ASN A 322 -10.42 -3.30 -0.60
C ASN A 322 -11.07 -3.83 0.68
N VAL A 323 -12.36 -4.16 0.59
CA VAL A 323 -13.19 -4.64 1.70
C VAL A 323 -12.75 -5.99 2.27
N ASP A 324 -12.23 -6.88 1.44
CA ASP A 324 -11.76 -8.21 1.85
C ASP A 324 -10.24 -8.24 2.06
N GLY A 325 -9.53 -7.17 1.62
CA GLY A 325 -8.10 -7.02 1.75
C GLY A 325 -7.29 -7.82 0.74
N ARG A 326 -6.75 -7.14 -0.25
CA ARG A 326 -5.98 -7.73 -1.34
C ARG A 326 -4.56 -7.19 -1.37
N ILE A 327 -3.59 -8.11 -1.35
CA ILE A 327 -2.19 -7.83 -1.63
C ILE A 327 -1.69 -8.81 -2.68
N MET A 328 -0.90 -8.34 -3.64
CA MET A 328 -0.36 -9.14 -4.73
C MET A 328 1.14 -8.98 -4.85
N LYS A 329 1.81 -10.06 -5.24
CA LYS A 329 3.22 -10.06 -5.65
C LYS A 329 3.31 -10.11 -7.16
N LEU A 330 4.14 -9.24 -7.74
CA LEU A 330 4.50 -9.21 -9.15
C LEU A 330 5.99 -9.49 -9.28
N VAL A 331 6.35 -10.58 -9.93
CA VAL A 331 7.75 -10.95 -10.16
C VAL A 331 8.22 -10.35 -11.46
N ARG A 332 9.33 -9.61 -11.41
CA ARG A 332 9.92 -9.00 -12.61
C ARG A 332 10.48 -10.07 -13.53
N VAL A 333 10.08 -10.01 -14.80
CA VAL A 333 10.62 -10.89 -15.85
C VAL A 333 11.93 -10.28 -16.34
N GLN A 334 13.01 -11.07 -16.26
CA GLN A 334 14.35 -10.68 -16.72
C GLN A 334 14.51 -10.90 -18.24
#